data_700453836035d7515a304dbab380282b
#
_entry.id   700453836035d7515a304dbab380282b
#
_cell.length_a   1.000
_cell.length_b   1.000
_cell.length_c   1.000
_cell.angle_alpha   90.00
_cell.angle_beta   90.00
_cell.angle_gamma   90.00
#
_symmetry.space_group_name_H-M   'P 1'
#
loop_
_entity.id
_entity.type
_entity.pdbx_description
1 polymer ?
#
loop_
_entity_poly.entity_id
_entity_poly.type
_entity_poly.pdbx_seq_one_letter_code
_entity_poly.pdbx_strand_id
1 'polypeptide(L)'
;KEVIKLKEVFDTFLLHKKNFENFIKDDLNKKKLEKISSISLRHLQEFYENEWKVNKHLNALLGSNKNSVKRLNQTGIHTYDKLAKLDPKKEIKGLRDETKIKLINQAKLQIEAEKEGVIKFKYNEENFSLNKGFNLLPEPTENDLFFDLEGVQDIVYPSGLEYLFGIFYEENGQKIFKPFWAHTREEEKKSLIKFFEFTKTHFEKYPRSKIYHYAPYEINALERLTSIHKVHEVDYAHYLNISKFVDLFKVVKQGIFVSQKSYSIKDIEKYYDFKRTGDILKGDVSEEFYIQFMQNNDQKLLDKIEEYNKQDCISTFRLRKWLLRIK
;
A
#
# COMPACT_ATOMS: atom_id res chain seq x y z
N LYS A 1 -15.34 -35.25 -2.61
CA LYS A 1 -13.89 -34.99 -2.30
C LYS A 1 -13.12 -35.70 -3.41
N GLU A 2 -12.63 -34.97 -4.40
CA GLU A 2 -11.66 -35.51 -5.38
C GLU A 2 -10.31 -35.63 -4.64
N VAL A 3 -9.84 -36.87 -4.56
CA VAL A 3 -8.48 -37.16 -4.09
C VAL A 3 -7.56 -36.90 -5.27
N ILE A 4 -7.01 -35.71 -5.37
CA ILE A 4 -5.95 -35.40 -6.33
C ILE A 4 -4.73 -36.21 -5.91
N LYS A 5 -4.26 -37.10 -6.79
CA LYS A 5 -3.05 -37.88 -6.53
C LYS A 5 -1.86 -36.88 -6.48
N LEU A 6 -1.28 -36.75 -5.32
CA LEU A 6 -0.17 -35.80 -5.06
C LEU A 6 0.98 -35.95 -6.07
N LYS A 7 1.20 -37.20 -6.55
CA LYS A 7 2.21 -37.54 -7.58
C LYS A 7 1.95 -36.83 -8.90
N GLU A 8 0.69 -36.82 -9.39
CA GLU A 8 0.33 -36.20 -10.68
C GLU A 8 0.51 -34.66 -10.64
N VAL A 9 0.15 -34.06 -9.50
CA VAL A 9 0.36 -32.62 -9.28
C VAL A 9 1.86 -32.31 -9.22
N PHE A 10 2.63 -33.16 -8.57
CA PHE A 10 4.07 -32.98 -8.42
C PHE A 10 4.82 -33.15 -9.74
N ASP A 11 4.47 -34.15 -10.52
CA ASP A 11 5.05 -34.38 -11.86
C ASP A 11 4.74 -33.22 -12.81
N THR A 12 3.51 -32.74 -12.79
CA THR A 12 3.09 -31.55 -13.55
C THR A 12 3.86 -30.31 -13.09
N PHE A 13 4.02 -30.12 -11.79
CA PHE A 13 4.83 -29.03 -11.22
C PHE A 13 6.29 -29.10 -11.68
N LEU A 14 6.92 -30.28 -11.63
CA LEU A 14 8.30 -30.45 -12.08
C LEU A 14 8.48 -30.16 -13.57
N LEU A 15 7.51 -30.54 -14.40
CA LEU A 15 7.51 -30.23 -15.83
C LEU A 15 7.41 -28.72 -16.06
N HIS A 16 6.48 -28.06 -15.39
CA HIS A 16 6.32 -26.60 -15.49
C HIS A 16 7.54 -25.85 -14.92
N LYS A 17 8.11 -26.32 -13.82
CA LYS A 17 9.34 -25.79 -13.25
C LYS A 17 10.50 -25.85 -14.24
N LYS A 18 10.70 -27.02 -14.88
CA LYS A 18 11.78 -27.22 -15.88
C LYS A 18 11.57 -26.34 -17.12
N ASN A 19 10.34 -26.26 -17.60
CA ASN A 19 9.99 -25.39 -18.74
C ASN A 19 10.23 -23.91 -18.40
N PHE A 20 9.91 -23.51 -17.19
CA PHE A 20 10.14 -22.18 -16.68
C PHE A 20 11.63 -21.85 -16.49
N GLU A 21 12.42 -22.78 -15.94
CA GLU A 21 13.88 -22.63 -15.83
C GLU A 21 14.55 -22.52 -17.20
N ASN A 22 14.07 -23.27 -18.18
CA ASN A 22 14.55 -23.16 -19.57
C ASN A 22 14.13 -21.83 -20.21
N PHE A 23 12.90 -21.39 -19.99
CA PHE A 23 12.41 -20.09 -20.45
C PHE A 23 13.24 -18.92 -19.87
N ILE A 24 13.57 -18.96 -18.57
CA ILE A 24 14.42 -17.95 -17.95
C ILE A 24 15.83 -17.97 -18.56
N LYS A 25 16.39 -19.15 -18.77
CA LYS A 25 17.75 -19.26 -19.37
C LYS A 25 17.79 -18.69 -20.79
N ASP A 26 16.77 -18.90 -21.58
CA ASP A 26 16.68 -18.38 -22.96
C ASP A 26 16.44 -16.86 -22.99
N ASP A 27 15.64 -16.32 -22.08
CA ASP A 27 15.29 -14.89 -22.04
C ASP A 27 16.35 -14.03 -21.35
N LEU A 28 17.16 -14.60 -20.44
CA LEU A 28 18.31 -13.90 -19.84
C LEU A 28 19.41 -13.60 -20.87
N ASN A 29 19.43 -14.33 -21.97
CA ASN A 29 20.43 -14.14 -23.00
C ASN A 29 20.03 -13.21 -24.15
N LYS A 30 18.75 -12.92 -24.38
CA LYS A 30 18.36 -12.02 -25.49
C LYS A 30 16.90 -11.52 -25.39
N LYS A 31 16.68 -10.22 -25.23
CA LYS A 31 15.56 -9.49 -25.81
C LYS A 31 14.16 -9.79 -25.27
N LYS A 32 13.71 -9.39 -24.11
CA LYS A 32 12.28 -9.11 -23.84
C LYS A 32 11.97 -8.85 -22.39
N LEU A 33 12.72 -7.98 -21.74
CA LEU A 33 12.27 -7.30 -20.51
C LEU A 33 10.87 -6.65 -20.70
N GLU A 34 10.50 -6.32 -21.92
CA GLU A 34 9.20 -5.73 -22.27
C GLU A 34 8.00 -6.67 -22.18
N LYS A 35 8.19 -7.98 -22.38
CA LYS A 35 7.08 -8.96 -22.35
C LYS A 35 6.73 -9.46 -20.95
N ILE A 36 7.60 -9.29 -19.97
CA ILE A 36 7.47 -9.90 -18.64
C ILE A 36 6.61 -9.06 -17.69
N SER A 37 6.23 -7.85 -18.06
CA SER A 37 5.28 -7.02 -17.30
C SER A 37 3.89 -7.66 -17.08
N SER A 38 3.64 -8.86 -17.66
CA SER A 38 2.40 -9.61 -17.50
C SER A 38 2.53 -10.89 -16.64
N ILE A 39 3.74 -11.24 -16.18
CA ILE A 39 3.93 -12.44 -15.36
C ILE A 39 3.89 -12.02 -13.89
N SER A 40 2.76 -12.28 -13.25
CA SER A 40 2.51 -12.13 -11.82
C SER A 40 3.25 -13.23 -10.99
N LEU A 41 4.56 -13.38 -11.17
CA LEU A 41 5.34 -14.32 -10.37
C LEU A 41 6.16 -13.52 -9.34
N ARG A 42 5.66 -13.48 -8.10
CA ARG A 42 6.25 -12.74 -6.97
C ARG A 42 7.77 -12.94 -6.81
N HIS A 43 8.28 -14.15 -7.03
CA HIS A 43 9.71 -14.48 -6.88
C HIS A 43 10.60 -13.91 -7.99
N LEU A 44 10.03 -13.60 -9.16
CA LEU A 44 10.76 -12.97 -10.26
C LEU A 44 10.63 -11.47 -10.25
N GLN A 45 9.64 -10.94 -9.55
CA GLN A 45 9.40 -9.51 -9.48
C GLN A 45 10.62 -8.77 -8.92
N GLU A 46 11.19 -9.27 -7.83
CA GLU A 46 12.37 -8.66 -7.20
C GLU A 46 13.60 -8.70 -8.12
N PHE A 47 13.79 -9.82 -8.83
CA PHE A 47 14.87 -9.94 -9.80
C PHE A 47 14.72 -8.90 -10.94
N TYR A 48 13.52 -8.81 -11.54
CA TYR A 48 13.28 -7.85 -12.62
C TYR A 48 13.30 -6.40 -12.15
N GLU A 49 12.79 -6.11 -10.95
CA GLU A 49 12.88 -4.76 -10.36
C GLU A 49 14.34 -4.33 -10.20
N ASN A 50 15.23 -5.23 -9.78
CA ASN A 50 16.65 -4.96 -9.69
C ASN A 50 17.29 -4.73 -11.07
N GLU A 51 17.01 -5.60 -12.05
CA GLU A 51 17.48 -5.45 -13.42
C GLU A 51 17.00 -4.13 -14.05
N TRP A 52 15.72 -3.80 -13.89
CA TRP A 52 15.17 -2.53 -14.39
C TRP A 52 15.83 -1.32 -13.74
N LYS A 53 16.14 -1.41 -12.45
CA LYS A 53 16.81 -0.32 -11.72
C LYS A 53 18.24 -0.14 -12.21
N VAL A 54 19.02 -1.23 -12.31
CA VAL A 54 20.42 -1.21 -12.80
C VAL A 54 20.49 -0.61 -14.22
N ASN A 55 19.58 -1.02 -15.10
CA ASN A 55 19.52 -0.55 -16.49
C ASN A 55 18.75 0.76 -16.66
N LYS A 56 18.28 1.38 -15.58
CA LYS A 56 17.45 2.61 -15.62
C LYS A 56 16.23 2.50 -16.52
N HIS A 57 15.67 1.30 -16.62
CA HIS A 57 14.51 1.01 -17.48
C HIS A 57 13.28 1.79 -17.02
N LEU A 58 12.42 2.18 -17.96
CA LEU A 58 11.20 2.95 -17.66
C LEU A 58 10.24 2.24 -16.69
N ASN A 59 10.27 0.90 -16.61
CA ASN A 59 9.47 0.15 -15.64
C ASN A 59 9.91 0.37 -14.18
N ALA A 60 11.16 0.80 -13.93
CA ALA A 60 11.62 1.20 -12.60
C ALA A 60 11.27 2.65 -12.24
N LEU A 61 10.70 3.40 -13.19
CA LEU A 61 10.26 4.77 -12.94
C LEU A 61 8.92 4.77 -12.21
N LEU A 62 8.88 5.34 -11.03
CA LEU A 62 7.65 5.48 -10.25
C LEU A 62 6.61 6.30 -11.04
N GLY A 63 5.37 5.80 -11.08
CA GLY A 63 4.28 6.44 -11.84
C GLY A 63 4.20 6.06 -13.32
N SER A 64 5.19 5.31 -13.85
CA SER A 64 5.09 4.72 -15.18
C SER A 64 4.05 3.59 -15.21
N ASN A 65 3.46 3.37 -16.36
CA ASN A 65 2.57 2.25 -16.62
C ASN A 65 2.83 1.68 -18.01
N LYS A 66 2.28 0.51 -18.29
CA LYS A 66 2.46 -0.20 -19.56
C LYS A 66 2.22 0.67 -20.80
N ASN A 67 1.22 1.54 -20.76
CA ASN A 67 0.88 2.41 -21.89
C ASN A 67 1.90 3.54 -22.05
N SER A 68 2.28 4.22 -20.97
CA SER A 68 3.28 5.28 -21.00
C SER A 68 4.64 4.76 -21.46
N VAL A 69 5.09 3.61 -20.93
CA VAL A 69 6.32 2.95 -21.33
C VAL A 69 6.30 2.61 -22.83
N LYS A 70 5.20 2.00 -23.32
CA LYS A 70 5.05 1.69 -24.74
C LYS A 70 5.17 2.94 -25.61
N ARG A 71 4.49 4.06 -25.24
CA ARG A 71 4.54 5.31 -26.00
C ARG A 71 5.93 5.95 -26.03
N LEU A 72 6.62 5.94 -24.88
CA LEU A 72 7.98 6.44 -24.79
C LEU A 72 8.96 5.57 -25.62
N ASN A 73 8.86 4.25 -25.55
CA ASN A 73 9.68 3.35 -26.35
C ASN A 73 9.50 3.56 -27.86
N GLN A 74 8.29 3.85 -28.34
CA GLN A 74 8.00 4.16 -29.74
C GLN A 74 8.72 5.43 -30.24
N THR A 75 9.13 6.32 -29.33
CA THR A 75 9.90 7.53 -29.64
C THR A 75 11.40 7.38 -29.39
N GLY A 76 11.89 6.16 -29.12
CA GLY A 76 13.31 5.88 -28.84
C GLY A 76 13.74 6.18 -27.39
N ILE A 77 12.79 6.46 -26.50
CA ILE A 77 13.08 6.70 -25.08
C ILE A 77 12.82 5.39 -24.33
N HIS A 78 13.90 4.67 -23.97
CA HIS A 78 13.83 3.36 -23.32
C HIS A 78 14.21 3.39 -21.84
N THR A 79 14.82 4.49 -21.38
CA THR A 79 15.36 4.61 -20.03
C THR A 79 14.94 5.93 -19.39
N TYR A 80 14.83 5.97 -18.06
CA TYR A 80 14.40 7.19 -17.38
C TYR A 80 15.48 8.29 -17.33
N ASP A 81 16.77 7.98 -17.54
CA ASP A 81 17.81 8.99 -17.72
C ASP A 81 17.67 9.74 -19.06
N LYS A 82 17.26 9.05 -20.14
CA LYS A 82 16.89 9.70 -21.40
C LYS A 82 15.63 10.52 -21.24
N LEU A 83 14.61 9.99 -20.52
CA LEU A 83 13.38 10.71 -20.26
C LEU A 83 13.60 12.00 -19.46
N ALA A 84 14.50 11.99 -18.46
CA ALA A 84 14.81 13.16 -17.67
C ALA A 84 15.40 14.34 -18.47
N LYS A 85 16.01 14.03 -19.62
CA LYS A 85 16.60 15.02 -20.55
C LYS A 85 15.62 15.45 -21.66
N LEU A 86 14.44 14.87 -21.70
CA LEU A 86 13.44 15.18 -22.71
C LEU A 86 12.94 16.62 -22.54
N ASP A 87 12.85 17.37 -23.66
CA ASP A 87 12.17 18.64 -23.65
C ASP A 87 10.67 18.45 -23.31
N PRO A 88 10.16 19.07 -22.24
CA PRO A 88 8.75 18.97 -21.88
C PRO A 88 7.78 19.41 -22.98
N LYS A 89 8.21 20.29 -23.91
CA LYS A 89 7.41 20.76 -25.03
C LYS A 89 7.31 19.74 -26.16
N LYS A 90 8.21 18.75 -26.22
CA LYS A 90 8.19 17.73 -27.27
C LYS A 90 6.92 16.88 -27.16
N GLU A 91 6.13 16.87 -28.22
CA GLU A 91 4.93 16.04 -28.28
C GLU A 91 5.27 14.55 -28.39
N ILE A 92 4.54 13.72 -27.65
CA ILE A 92 4.58 12.25 -27.75
C ILE A 92 3.17 11.77 -28.06
N LYS A 93 2.99 11.26 -29.28
CA LYS A 93 1.68 10.79 -29.74
C LYS A 93 1.05 9.77 -28.79
N GLY A 94 -0.12 10.08 -28.26
CA GLY A 94 -0.89 9.22 -27.37
C GLY A 94 -0.40 9.23 -25.91
N LEU A 95 0.46 10.17 -25.52
CA LEU A 95 0.83 10.45 -24.13
C LEU A 95 0.41 11.89 -23.80
N ARG A 96 -0.47 12.06 -22.81
CA ARG A 96 -0.93 13.39 -22.38
C ARG A 96 0.22 14.19 -21.79
N ASP A 97 0.29 15.50 -22.07
CA ASP A 97 1.36 16.37 -21.60
C ASP A 97 1.50 16.38 -20.07
N GLU A 98 0.41 16.42 -19.34
CA GLU A 98 0.43 16.32 -17.88
C GLU A 98 1.14 15.05 -17.40
N THR A 99 0.83 13.89 -18.00
CA THR A 99 1.46 12.62 -17.67
C THR A 99 2.95 12.63 -18.04
N LYS A 100 3.29 13.16 -19.22
CA LYS A 100 4.67 13.27 -19.68
C LYS A 100 5.51 14.14 -18.73
N ILE A 101 5.00 15.32 -18.34
CA ILE A 101 5.69 16.24 -17.43
C ILE A 101 5.90 15.58 -16.06
N LYS A 102 4.88 14.90 -15.51
CA LYS A 102 5.01 14.15 -14.25
C LYS A 102 6.11 13.09 -14.32
N LEU A 103 6.15 12.32 -15.42
CA LEU A 103 7.19 11.29 -15.60
C LEU A 103 8.59 11.88 -15.77
N ILE A 104 8.73 13.02 -16.45
CA ILE A 104 10.01 13.75 -16.57
C ILE A 104 10.47 14.23 -15.20
N ASN A 105 9.60 14.84 -14.41
CA ASN A 105 9.92 15.33 -13.06
C ASN A 105 10.29 14.18 -12.13
N GLN A 106 9.56 13.07 -12.20
CA GLN A 106 9.87 11.86 -11.45
C GLN A 106 11.24 11.28 -11.85
N ALA A 107 11.55 11.22 -13.14
CA ALA A 107 12.83 10.73 -13.64
C ALA A 107 14.00 11.60 -13.16
N LYS A 108 13.85 12.92 -13.20
CA LYS A 108 14.85 13.85 -12.67
C LYS A 108 15.11 13.63 -11.18
N LEU A 109 14.04 13.47 -10.39
CA LEU A 109 14.15 13.25 -8.95
C LEU A 109 14.86 11.91 -8.61
N GLN A 110 14.51 10.82 -9.30
CA GLN A 110 15.14 9.52 -9.07
C GLN A 110 16.64 9.55 -9.42
N ILE A 111 17.01 10.18 -10.55
CA ILE A 111 18.41 10.32 -10.96
C ILE A 111 19.20 11.19 -9.96
N GLU A 112 18.61 12.29 -9.50
CA GLU A 112 19.23 13.17 -8.51
C GLU A 112 19.50 12.42 -7.20
N ALA A 113 18.51 11.67 -6.71
CA ALA A 113 18.62 10.85 -5.50
C ALA A 113 19.66 9.73 -5.64
N GLU A 114 19.69 9.05 -6.79
CA GLU A 114 20.70 8.01 -7.09
C GLU A 114 22.12 8.58 -7.13
N LYS A 115 22.28 9.73 -7.77
CA LYS A 115 23.60 10.38 -7.93
C LYS A 115 24.18 10.84 -6.60
N GLU A 116 23.32 11.31 -5.69
CA GLU A 116 23.74 11.79 -4.37
C GLU A 116 23.74 10.70 -3.30
N GLY A 117 23.16 9.53 -3.59
CA GLY A 117 23.06 8.42 -2.63
C GLY A 117 22.11 8.68 -1.46
N VAL A 118 21.16 9.62 -1.61
CA VAL A 118 20.20 10.02 -0.56
C VAL A 118 18.76 9.94 -1.04
N ILE A 119 17.84 9.70 -0.12
CA ILE A 119 16.41 9.76 -0.44
C ILE A 119 15.94 11.22 -0.53
N LYS A 120 15.11 11.49 -1.53
CA LYS A 120 14.62 12.86 -1.81
C LYS A 120 13.13 12.85 -2.12
N PHE A 121 12.48 13.95 -1.81
CA PHE A 121 11.14 14.26 -2.33
C PHE A 121 11.10 15.67 -2.93
N LYS A 122 10.13 15.92 -3.80
CA LYS A 122 9.81 17.25 -4.34
C LYS A 122 8.32 17.48 -4.25
N TYR A 123 7.91 18.70 -4.01
CA TYR A 123 6.50 19.06 -4.00
C TYR A 123 5.89 18.94 -5.41
N ASN A 124 4.65 18.50 -5.47
CA ASN A 124 3.85 18.55 -6.68
C ASN A 124 3.07 19.87 -6.72
N GLU A 125 3.75 20.93 -7.09
CA GLU A 125 3.23 22.31 -7.06
C GLU A 125 1.97 22.50 -7.93
N GLU A 126 1.80 21.71 -8.98
CA GLU A 126 0.59 21.72 -9.82
C GLU A 126 -0.71 21.45 -9.04
N ASN A 127 -0.60 20.80 -7.90
CA ASN A 127 -1.74 20.44 -7.07
C ASN A 127 -2.02 21.43 -5.93
N PHE A 128 -1.17 22.46 -5.71
CA PHE A 128 -1.33 23.40 -4.60
C PHE A 128 -2.58 24.29 -4.70
N SER A 129 -3.02 24.61 -5.92
CA SER A 129 -4.22 25.41 -6.18
C SER A 129 -5.50 24.58 -6.26
N LEU A 130 -5.41 23.26 -6.19
CA LEU A 130 -6.51 22.33 -6.32
C LEU A 130 -6.87 21.75 -4.96
N ASN A 131 -8.09 21.22 -4.83
CA ASN A 131 -8.46 20.43 -3.63
C ASN A 131 -7.80 19.04 -3.69
N LYS A 132 -6.46 19.01 -3.62
CA LYS A 132 -5.60 17.83 -3.75
C LYS A 132 -4.38 17.94 -2.83
N GLY A 133 -3.69 16.80 -2.65
CA GLY A 133 -2.44 16.74 -1.91
C GLY A 133 -2.59 17.26 -0.49
N PHE A 134 -1.76 18.19 -0.08
CA PHE A 134 -1.77 18.77 1.26
C PHE A 134 -3.09 19.49 1.62
N ASN A 135 -3.87 19.93 0.64
CA ASN A 135 -5.17 20.55 0.89
C ASN A 135 -6.23 19.54 1.38
N LEU A 136 -5.95 18.24 1.26
CA LEU A 136 -6.79 17.19 1.85
C LEU A 136 -6.53 16.96 3.34
N LEU A 137 -5.42 17.53 3.90
CA LEU A 137 -5.13 17.43 5.32
C LEU A 137 -5.97 18.43 6.10
N PRO A 138 -6.88 17.97 6.96
CA PRO A 138 -7.61 18.83 7.87
C PRO A 138 -6.67 19.35 8.97
N GLU A 139 -7.14 20.36 9.70
CA GLU A 139 -6.47 20.81 10.92
C GLU A 139 -6.41 19.66 11.94
N PRO A 140 -5.22 19.35 12.48
CA PRO A 140 -5.05 18.21 13.39
C PRO A 140 -5.70 18.48 14.74
N THR A 141 -6.16 17.41 15.38
CA THR A 141 -6.56 17.41 16.79
C THR A 141 -5.71 16.43 17.59
N GLU A 142 -5.64 16.63 18.91
CA GLU A 142 -4.93 15.68 19.79
C GLU A 142 -5.62 14.32 19.87
N ASN A 143 -6.95 14.31 19.61
CA ASN A 143 -7.79 13.12 19.72
C ASN A 143 -8.09 12.47 18.37
N ASP A 144 -7.24 12.69 17.36
CA ASP A 144 -7.36 12.00 16.07
C ASP A 144 -7.05 10.51 16.23
N LEU A 145 -7.77 9.69 15.47
CA LEU A 145 -7.63 8.23 15.43
C LEU A 145 -6.76 7.82 14.24
N PHE A 146 -5.97 6.75 14.42
CA PHE A 146 -5.13 6.16 13.37
C PHE A 146 -5.49 4.68 13.27
N PHE A 147 -5.96 4.28 12.11
CA PHE A 147 -6.66 3.02 11.89
C PHE A 147 -5.95 2.17 10.84
N ASP A 148 -5.88 0.87 11.12
CA ASP A 148 -5.37 -0.14 10.21
C ASP A 148 -6.10 -1.47 10.42
N LEU A 149 -6.18 -2.30 9.37
CA LEU A 149 -6.86 -3.59 9.33
C LEU A 149 -5.91 -4.71 8.92
N GLU A 150 -6.07 -5.87 9.58
CA GLU A 150 -5.44 -7.11 9.15
C GLU A 150 -6.51 -8.13 8.74
N GLY A 151 -6.30 -8.76 7.59
CA GLY A 151 -7.23 -9.74 7.06
C GLY A 151 -6.52 -10.95 6.43
N VAL A 152 -7.24 -12.05 6.28
CA VAL A 152 -6.81 -13.26 5.59
C VAL A 152 -7.80 -13.64 4.52
N GLN A 153 -7.31 -14.12 3.39
CA GLN A 153 -8.13 -14.74 2.35
C GLN A 153 -7.58 -16.12 2.03
N ASP A 154 -8.32 -17.15 2.42
CA ASP A 154 -7.91 -18.55 2.22
C ASP A 154 -9.09 -19.44 1.76
N ILE A 155 -8.90 -20.76 1.80
CA ILE A 155 -9.92 -21.75 1.43
C ILE A 155 -11.13 -21.72 2.38
N VAL A 156 -10.91 -21.41 3.67
CA VAL A 156 -11.97 -21.31 4.69
C VAL A 156 -12.76 -20.02 4.53
N TYR A 157 -12.06 -18.94 4.22
CA TYR A 157 -12.64 -17.60 4.02
C TYR A 157 -12.34 -17.06 2.60
N PRO A 158 -12.97 -17.59 1.54
CA PRO A 158 -12.71 -17.14 0.16
C PRO A 158 -13.06 -15.67 -0.08
N SER A 159 -14.00 -15.12 0.69
CA SER A 159 -14.36 -13.70 0.67
C SER A 159 -13.51 -12.84 1.63
N GLY A 160 -12.44 -13.40 2.20
CA GLY A 160 -11.60 -12.77 3.23
C GLY A 160 -12.25 -12.72 4.61
N LEU A 161 -11.47 -12.72 5.67
CA LEU A 161 -11.86 -12.47 7.06
C LEU A 161 -10.97 -11.35 7.58
N GLU A 162 -11.57 -10.24 8.05
CA GLU A 162 -10.81 -9.20 8.75
C GLU A 162 -10.70 -9.62 10.23
N TYR A 163 -9.52 -10.09 10.61
CA TYR A 163 -9.32 -10.68 11.94
C TYR A 163 -8.86 -9.67 13.00
N LEU A 164 -8.36 -8.49 12.60
CA LEU A 164 -7.93 -7.46 13.54
C LEU A 164 -8.23 -6.05 13.01
N PHE A 165 -8.98 -5.28 13.81
CA PHE A 165 -9.20 -3.85 13.62
C PHE A 165 -8.36 -3.12 14.68
N GLY A 166 -7.34 -2.38 14.28
CA GLY A 166 -6.47 -1.66 15.20
C GLY A 166 -6.68 -0.16 15.16
N ILE A 167 -6.82 0.47 16.32
CA ILE A 167 -6.88 1.91 16.45
C ILE A 167 -5.80 2.39 17.42
N PHE A 168 -4.96 3.31 16.96
CA PHE A 168 -4.04 4.06 17.81
C PHE A 168 -4.53 5.50 17.97
N TYR A 169 -4.44 6.04 19.17
CA TYR A 169 -4.78 7.44 19.46
C TYR A 169 -4.05 7.95 20.70
N GLU A 170 -4.06 9.27 20.90
CA GLU A 170 -3.58 9.92 22.12
C GLU A 170 -4.78 10.45 22.90
N GLU A 171 -4.84 10.20 24.20
CA GLU A 171 -5.85 10.74 25.10
C GLU A 171 -5.21 11.12 26.43
N ASN A 172 -5.39 12.35 26.87
CA ASN A 172 -4.79 12.90 28.11
C ASN A 172 -3.26 12.71 28.17
N GLY A 173 -2.58 12.84 27.03
CA GLY A 173 -1.13 12.66 26.91
C GLY A 173 -0.67 11.18 26.91
N GLN A 174 -1.59 10.23 27.02
CA GLN A 174 -1.30 8.79 26.95
C GLN A 174 -1.52 8.26 25.54
N LYS A 175 -0.61 7.40 25.08
CA LYS A 175 -0.72 6.68 23.80
C LYS A 175 -1.42 5.37 24.06
N ILE A 176 -2.54 5.17 23.35
CA ILE A 176 -3.42 4.03 23.52
C ILE A 176 -3.50 3.29 22.18
N PHE A 177 -3.34 1.98 22.22
CA PHE A 177 -3.69 1.10 21.12
C PHE A 177 -4.87 0.24 21.53
N LYS A 178 -5.89 0.16 20.67
CA LYS A 178 -7.12 -0.57 20.92
C LYS A 178 -7.37 -1.57 19.80
N PRO A 179 -7.10 -2.87 20.03
CA PRO A 179 -7.41 -3.94 19.09
C PRO A 179 -8.86 -4.42 19.25
N PHE A 180 -9.48 -4.83 18.12
CA PHE A 180 -10.72 -5.57 18.09
C PHE A 180 -10.47 -6.83 17.24
N TRP A 181 -10.30 -7.97 17.93
CA TRP A 181 -10.04 -9.25 17.32
C TRP A 181 -11.30 -9.97 16.86
N ALA A 182 -11.15 -10.80 15.81
CA ALA A 182 -12.19 -11.67 15.29
C ALA A 182 -11.57 -12.93 14.67
N HIS A 183 -11.98 -14.10 15.10
CA HIS A 183 -11.48 -15.38 14.57
C HIS A 183 -12.56 -16.16 13.81
N THR A 184 -13.78 -15.64 13.80
CA THR A 184 -14.94 -16.19 13.06
C THR A 184 -15.75 -15.06 12.44
N ARG A 185 -16.65 -15.42 11.51
CA ARG A 185 -17.59 -14.44 10.91
C ARG A 185 -18.49 -13.75 11.93
N GLU A 186 -18.91 -14.48 12.96
CA GLU A 186 -19.73 -13.91 14.03
C GLU A 186 -18.93 -12.92 14.87
N GLU A 187 -17.65 -13.23 15.12
CA GLU A 187 -16.77 -12.32 15.85
C GLU A 187 -16.38 -11.10 14.98
N GLU A 188 -16.17 -11.29 13.67
CA GLU A 188 -15.92 -10.18 12.74
C GLU A 188 -17.09 -9.18 12.76
N LYS A 189 -18.33 -9.68 12.73
CA LYS A 189 -19.52 -8.83 12.90
C LYS A 189 -19.50 -8.08 14.24
N LYS A 190 -19.19 -8.78 15.35
CA LYS A 190 -19.13 -8.17 16.69
C LYS A 190 -18.02 -7.12 16.77
N SER A 191 -16.85 -7.39 16.18
CA SER A 191 -15.71 -6.46 16.16
C SER A 191 -16.01 -5.23 15.30
N LEU A 192 -16.67 -5.41 14.16
CA LEU A 192 -17.14 -4.30 13.34
C LEU A 192 -18.12 -3.39 14.11
N ILE A 193 -19.10 -3.97 14.83
CA ILE A 193 -20.05 -3.22 15.66
C ILE A 193 -19.31 -2.46 16.77
N LYS A 194 -18.41 -3.12 17.50
CA LYS A 194 -17.62 -2.50 18.57
C LYS A 194 -16.74 -1.35 18.04
N PHE A 195 -16.17 -1.52 16.84
CA PHE A 195 -15.41 -0.46 16.18
C PHE A 195 -16.29 0.76 15.91
N PHE A 196 -17.50 0.55 15.39
CA PHE A 196 -18.43 1.65 15.14
C PHE A 196 -18.93 2.31 16.43
N GLU A 197 -19.27 1.55 17.46
CA GLU A 197 -19.66 2.09 18.77
C GLU A 197 -18.55 2.91 19.39
N PHE A 198 -17.32 2.41 19.36
CA PHE A 198 -16.15 3.13 19.84
C PHE A 198 -15.95 4.45 19.09
N THR A 199 -15.93 4.41 17.77
CA THR A 199 -15.72 5.61 16.96
C THR A 199 -16.83 6.62 17.11
N LYS A 200 -18.08 6.16 17.27
CA LYS A 200 -19.25 7.01 17.58
C LYS A 200 -19.04 7.77 18.89
N THR A 201 -18.83 7.04 19.96
CA THR A 201 -18.63 7.63 21.29
C THR A 201 -17.44 8.60 21.27
N HIS A 202 -16.38 8.25 20.55
CA HIS A 202 -15.22 9.10 20.39
C HIS A 202 -15.54 10.41 19.67
N PHE A 203 -16.30 10.38 18.58
CA PHE A 203 -16.69 11.59 17.84
C PHE A 203 -17.75 12.44 18.54
N GLU A 204 -18.60 11.82 19.37
CA GLU A 204 -19.48 12.58 20.26
C GLU A 204 -18.69 13.40 21.28
N LYS A 205 -17.63 12.81 21.85
CA LYS A 205 -16.71 13.48 22.79
C LYS A 205 -15.79 14.48 22.09
N TYR A 206 -15.29 14.13 20.88
CA TYR A 206 -14.32 14.92 20.12
C TYR A 206 -14.81 15.19 18.68
N PRO A 207 -15.76 16.11 18.48
CA PRO A 207 -16.45 16.27 17.18
C PRO A 207 -15.55 16.68 16.02
N ARG A 208 -14.38 17.32 16.30
CA ARG A 208 -13.43 17.74 15.26
C ARG A 208 -12.43 16.67 14.89
N SER A 209 -12.30 15.59 15.67
CA SER A 209 -11.33 14.52 15.40
C SER A 209 -11.64 13.80 14.09
N LYS A 210 -10.62 13.20 13.50
CA LYS A 210 -10.63 12.45 12.25
C LYS A 210 -10.08 11.04 12.46
N ILE A 211 -10.37 10.14 11.52
CA ILE A 211 -9.72 8.84 11.40
C ILE A 211 -8.76 8.90 10.21
N TYR A 212 -7.49 8.71 10.48
CA TYR A 212 -6.46 8.63 9.46
C TYR A 212 -6.15 7.17 9.15
N HIS A 213 -6.05 6.86 7.86
CA HIS A 213 -5.66 5.55 7.34
C HIS A 213 -4.71 5.71 6.15
N TYR A 214 -4.17 4.61 5.64
CA TYR A 214 -3.24 4.65 4.53
C TYR A 214 -3.70 3.75 3.38
N ALA A 215 -4.14 4.36 2.27
CA ALA A 215 -4.72 3.74 1.08
C ALA A 215 -6.21 3.32 1.26
N PRO A 216 -6.86 2.81 0.20
CA PRO A 216 -8.31 2.60 0.25
C PRO A 216 -8.75 1.27 0.88
N TYR A 217 -7.81 0.43 1.33
CA TYR A 217 -8.13 -0.93 1.79
C TYR A 217 -9.13 -0.90 2.95
N GLU A 218 -8.86 -0.11 3.99
CA GLU A 218 -9.65 -0.04 5.21
C GLU A 218 -11.09 0.40 4.91
N ILE A 219 -11.28 1.40 4.07
CA ILE A 219 -12.63 1.89 3.70
C ILE A 219 -13.36 0.84 2.87
N ASN A 220 -12.70 0.26 1.87
CA ASN A 220 -13.30 -0.79 1.05
C ASN A 220 -13.67 -2.03 1.89
N ALA A 221 -12.84 -2.38 2.89
CA ALA A 221 -13.12 -3.46 3.82
C ALA A 221 -14.34 -3.14 4.70
N LEU A 222 -14.40 -1.95 5.30
CA LEU A 222 -15.56 -1.53 6.09
C LEU A 222 -16.86 -1.54 5.26
N GLU A 223 -16.85 -1.05 4.03
CA GLU A 223 -17.98 -1.10 3.10
C GLU A 223 -18.42 -2.55 2.81
N ARG A 224 -17.46 -3.42 2.52
CA ARG A 224 -17.68 -4.84 2.25
C ARG A 224 -18.28 -5.54 3.48
N LEU A 225 -17.68 -5.33 4.65
CA LEU A 225 -18.13 -5.95 5.90
C LEU A 225 -19.55 -5.52 6.30
N THR A 226 -19.87 -4.25 6.13
CA THR A 226 -21.21 -3.74 6.40
C THR A 226 -22.26 -4.44 5.54
N SER A 227 -21.93 -4.65 4.26
CA SER A 227 -22.81 -5.38 3.34
C SER A 227 -22.95 -6.85 3.72
N ILE A 228 -21.82 -7.53 4.01
CA ILE A 228 -21.82 -8.97 4.37
C ILE A 228 -22.61 -9.22 5.65
N HIS A 229 -22.36 -8.41 6.68
CA HIS A 229 -22.96 -8.60 8.01
C HIS A 229 -24.33 -7.95 8.17
N LYS A 230 -24.82 -7.25 7.14
CA LYS A 230 -26.09 -6.51 7.18
C LYS A 230 -26.20 -5.62 8.44
N VAL A 231 -25.08 -4.97 8.77
CA VAL A 231 -25.04 -3.97 9.83
C VAL A 231 -25.73 -2.73 9.27
N HIS A 232 -26.91 -2.40 9.83
CA HIS A 232 -27.86 -1.47 9.23
C HIS A 232 -27.28 -0.07 9.01
N GLU A 233 -27.63 0.44 7.84
CA GLU A 233 -27.10 1.58 7.11
C GLU A 233 -27.21 2.94 7.81
N VAL A 234 -28.17 3.10 8.74
CA VAL A 234 -28.45 4.42 9.36
C VAL A 234 -27.29 4.88 10.25
N ASP A 235 -26.66 3.95 10.96
CA ASP A 235 -25.50 4.28 11.79
C ASP A 235 -24.23 4.36 10.96
N TYR A 236 -24.10 3.56 9.90
CA TYR A 236 -22.94 3.44 9.05
C TYR A 236 -22.80 4.57 8.03
N ALA A 237 -23.86 4.96 7.35
CA ALA A 237 -23.86 6.11 6.45
C ALA A 237 -23.44 7.41 7.16
N HIS A 238 -23.74 7.52 8.46
CA HIS A 238 -23.27 8.62 9.29
C HIS A 238 -21.75 8.53 9.55
N TYR A 239 -21.19 7.32 9.69
CA TYR A 239 -19.77 7.09 9.96
C TYR A 239 -18.89 7.08 8.73
N LEU A 240 -19.36 6.51 7.64
CA LEU A 240 -18.73 6.65 6.33
C LEU A 240 -19.00 8.01 5.70
N ASN A 241 -19.70 8.88 6.41
CA ASN A 241 -19.69 10.26 5.99
C ASN A 241 -18.24 10.66 5.82
N ILE A 242 -17.84 10.66 4.55
CA ILE A 242 -16.53 10.87 3.95
C ILE A 242 -15.69 11.94 4.66
N SER A 243 -16.33 12.82 5.45
CA SER A 243 -15.70 13.88 6.21
C SER A 243 -14.88 13.43 7.44
N LYS A 244 -15.02 12.19 7.91
CA LYS A 244 -14.29 11.70 9.09
C LYS A 244 -13.00 10.94 8.72
N PHE A 245 -12.98 10.24 7.60
CA PHE A 245 -11.82 9.49 7.16
C PHE A 245 -10.88 10.33 6.30
N VAL A 246 -9.59 10.22 6.57
CA VAL A 246 -8.53 10.93 5.85
C VAL A 246 -7.52 9.92 5.33
N ASP A 247 -7.49 9.75 4.01
CA ASP A 247 -6.54 8.87 3.32
C ASP A 247 -5.19 9.59 3.11
N LEU A 248 -4.21 9.27 3.95
CA LEU A 248 -2.87 9.85 3.83
C LEU A 248 -2.11 9.41 2.58
N PHE A 249 -2.43 8.26 1.99
CA PHE A 249 -1.87 7.87 0.70
C PHE A 249 -2.23 8.87 -0.41
N LYS A 250 -3.49 9.35 -0.43
CA LYS A 250 -3.90 10.39 -1.39
C LYS A 250 -3.14 11.69 -1.17
N VAL A 251 -2.96 12.08 0.10
CA VAL A 251 -2.20 13.28 0.44
C VAL A 251 -0.77 13.18 -0.08
N VAL A 252 -0.07 12.09 0.23
CA VAL A 252 1.31 11.84 -0.22
C VAL A 252 1.39 11.79 -1.74
N LYS A 253 0.60 10.92 -2.38
CA LYS A 253 0.68 10.66 -3.82
C LYS A 253 0.35 11.89 -4.68
N GLN A 254 -0.50 12.77 -4.16
CA GLN A 254 -0.85 14.00 -4.86
C GLN A 254 0.02 15.20 -4.44
N GLY A 255 0.58 15.19 -3.24
CA GLY A 255 1.34 16.31 -2.68
C GLY A 255 2.81 16.30 -3.05
N ILE A 256 3.42 15.13 -3.20
CA ILE A 256 4.86 15.01 -3.43
C ILE A 256 5.23 13.94 -4.46
N PHE A 257 6.35 14.16 -5.12
CA PHE A 257 7.12 13.15 -5.83
C PHE A 257 8.16 12.57 -4.86
N VAL A 258 8.38 11.26 -4.90
CA VAL A 258 9.33 10.57 -4.01
C VAL A 258 10.36 9.80 -4.81
N SER A 259 11.61 9.71 -4.33
CA SER A 259 12.67 8.97 -5.00
C SER A 259 12.63 7.45 -4.71
N GLN A 260 11.74 7.01 -3.84
CA GLN A 260 11.53 5.59 -3.53
C GLN A 260 10.79 4.85 -4.66
N LYS A 261 10.83 3.52 -4.62
CA LYS A 261 10.26 2.67 -5.67
C LYS A 261 8.73 2.66 -5.68
N SER A 262 8.10 3.02 -4.56
CA SER A 262 6.65 3.05 -4.43
C SER A 262 6.18 4.12 -3.44
N TYR A 263 4.87 4.35 -3.42
CA TYR A 263 4.18 5.12 -2.38
C TYR A 263 3.66 4.21 -1.27
N SER A 264 4.20 2.98 -1.09
CA SER A 264 3.83 2.16 0.07
C SER A 264 4.23 2.88 1.37
N ILE A 265 3.48 2.66 2.45
CA ILE A 265 3.80 3.31 3.73
C ILE A 265 5.25 3.00 4.16
N LYS A 266 5.74 1.78 3.91
CA LYS A 266 7.11 1.33 4.22
C LYS A 266 8.21 2.06 3.44
N ASP A 267 7.93 2.47 2.22
CA ASP A 267 8.85 3.33 1.46
C ASP A 267 8.79 4.78 1.93
N ILE A 268 7.61 5.25 2.34
CA ILE A 268 7.43 6.62 2.87
C ILE A 268 7.98 6.77 4.28
N GLU A 269 7.97 5.72 5.11
CA GLU A 269 8.59 5.68 6.45
C GLU A 269 10.03 6.21 6.49
N LYS A 270 10.77 5.97 5.42
CA LYS A 270 12.16 6.42 5.28
C LYS A 270 12.33 7.94 5.31
N TYR A 271 11.28 8.73 4.97
CA TYR A 271 11.33 10.19 4.97
C TYR A 271 11.13 10.81 6.34
N TYR A 272 10.60 10.07 7.30
CA TYR A 272 10.40 10.50 8.69
C TYR A 272 11.08 9.60 9.71
N ASP A 273 12.06 8.82 9.25
CA ASP A 273 12.93 7.92 10.05
C ASP A 273 12.12 7.04 11.02
N PHE A 274 11.02 6.45 10.53
CA PHE A 274 10.26 5.49 11.29
C PHE A 274 10.94 4.13 11.21
N LYS A 275 11.37 3.63 12.37
CA LYS A 275 11.98 2.30 12.49
C LYS A 275 10.97 1.37 13.13
N ARG A 276 10.58 0.35 12.38
CA ARG A 276 9.72 -0.71 12.89
C ARG A 276 10.48 -1.56 13.89
N THR A 277 9.78 -1.98 14.94
CA THR A 277 10.23 -2.98 15.91
C THR A 277 9.41 -4.25 15.72
N GLY A 278 9.97 -5.42 16.07
CA GLY A 278 9.26 -6.68 15.95
C GLY A 278 9.67 -7.53 14.74
N ASP A 279 9.10 -8.73 14.67
CA ASP A 279 9.50 -9.78 13.73
C ASP A 279 8.79 -9.66 12.37
N ILE A 280 7.62 -9.03 12.33
CA ILE A 280 6.83 -8.87 11.12
C ILE A 280 7.20 -7.55 10.44
N LEU A 281 7.75 -7.64 9.23
CA LEU A 281 8.11 -6.48 8.41
C LEU A 281 7.20 -6.30 7.19
N LYS A 282 6.34 -7.28 6.88
CA LYS A 282 5.47 -7.29 5.69
C LYS A 282 4.11 -7.89 6.03
N GLY A 283 3.04 -7.41 5.42
CA GLY A 283 1.67 -7.88 5.64
C GLY A 283 1.42 -9.34 5.25
N ASP A 284 2.13 -9.86 4.24
CA ASP A 284 2.06 -11.27 3.85
C ASP A 284 2.55 -12.22 4.98
N VAL A 285 3.48 -11.76 5.81
CA VAL A 285 3.94 -12.51 7.00
C VAL A 285 2.88 -12.46 8.12
N SER A 286 2.13 -11.37 8.27
CA SER A 286 1.01 -11.27 9.20
C SER A 286 -0.08 -12.28 8.86
N GLU A 287 -0.46 -12.38 7.57
CA GLU A 287 -1.42 -13.37 7.08
C GLU A 287 -0.93 -14.81 7.32
N GLU A 288 0.35 -15.10 7.02
CA GLU A 288 0.95 -16.42 7.28
C GLU A 288 0.92 -16.78 8.76
N PHE A 289 1.26 -15.87 9.66
CA PHE A 289 1.21 -16.10 11.10
C PHE A 289 -0.22 -16.35 11.60
N TYR A 290 -1.20 -15.65 11.02
CA TYR A 290 -2.59 -15.89 11.34
C TYR A 290 -3.07 -17.29 10.90
N ILE A 291 -2.69 -17.73 9.70
CA ILE A 291 -2.97 -19.09 9.22
C ILE A 291 -2.33 -20.14 10.14
N GLN A 292 -1.08 -19.93 10.56
CA GLN A 292 -0.40 -20.82 11.53
C GLN A 292 -1.12 -20.84 12.88
N PHE A 293 -1.55 -19.65 13.38
CA PHE A 293 -2.34 -19.59 14.60
C PHE A 293 -3.64 -20.41 14.51
N MET A 294 -4.36 -20.32 13.41
CA MET A 294 -5.58 -21.12 13.21
C MET A 294 -5.33 -22.63 13.24
N GLN A 295 -4.11 -23.09 12.95
CA GLN A 295 -3.73 -24.49 12.96
C GLN A 295 -3.26 -24.99 14.34
N ASN A 296 -2.56 -24.16 15.09
CA ASN A 296 -1.83 -24.59 16.29
C ASN A 296 -2.23 -23.86 17.59
N ASN A 297 -3.06 -22.81 17.48
CA ASN A 297 -3.50 -21.94 18.60
C ASN A 297 -2.34 -21.30 19.40
N ASP A 298 -1.20 -21.02 18.74
CA ASP A 298 -0.07 -20.34 19.39
C ASP A 298 -0.35 -18.85 19.56
N GLN A 299 -0.67 -18.43 20.79
CA GLN A 299 -0.98 -17.05 21.16
C GLN A 299 0.16 -16.08 20.81
N LYS A 300 1.41 -16.53 20.83
CA LYS A 300 2.56 -15.67 20.49
C LYS A 300 2.51 -15.14 19.05
N LEU A 301 1.84 -15.86 18.16
CA LEU A 301 1.64 -15.39 16.78
C LEU A 301 0.66 -14.21 16.75
N LEU A 302 -0.41 -14.26 17.53
CA LEU A 302 -1.33 -13.14 17.66
C LEU A 302 -0.67 -11.90 18.29
N ASP A 303 0.17 -12.10 19.31
CA ASP A 303 0.90 -10.99 19.94
C ASP A 303 1.82 -10.27 18.93
N LYS A 304 2.47 -11.03 18.04
CA LYS A 304 3.29 -10.47 16.96
C LYS A 304 2.45 -9.72 15.92
N ILE A 305 1.31 -10.26 15.54
CA ILE A 305 0.37 -9.62 14.60
C ILE A 305 -0.17 -8.32 15.21
N GLU A 306 -0.55 -8.34 16.50
CA GLU A 306 -1.04 -7.14 17.20
C GLU A 306 0.02 -6.03 17.23
N GLU A 307 1.27 -6.38 17.55
CA GLU A 307 2.36 -5.40 17.53
C GLU A 307 2.61 -4.87 16.11
N TYR A 308 2.50 -5.71 15.07
CA TYR A 308 2.64 -5.27 13.68
C TYR A 308 1.54 -4.26 13.28
N ASN A 309 0.27 -4.59 13.52
CA ASN A 309 -0.85 -3.69 13.23
C ASN A 309 -0.76 -2.37 14.03
N LYS A 310 -0.38 -2.45 15.30
CA LYS A 310 -0.10 -1.27 16.13
C LYS A 310 0.99 -0.38 15.52
N GLN A 311 2.05 -1.00 14.96
CA GLN A 311 3.11 -0.25 14.28
C GLN A 311 2.63 0.41 12.99
N ASP A 312 1.73 -0.21 12.23
CA ASP A 312 1.11 0.41 11.05
C ASP A 312 0.26 1.62 11.46
N CYS A 313 -0.53 1.53 12.53
CA CYS A 313 -1.25 2.68 13.10
C CYS A 313 -0.30 3.81 13.56
N ILE A 314 0.80 3.47 14.27
CA ILE A 314 1.80 4.45 14.73
C ILE A 314 2.54 5.07 13.55
N SER A 315 2.85 4.30 12.51
CA SER A 315 3.46 4.80 11.29
C SER A 315 2.56 5.86 10.63
N THR A 316 1.26 5.58 10.52
CA THR A 316 0.25 6.52 10.00
C THR A 316 0.17 7.80 10.84
N PHE A 317 0.24 7.68 12.18
CA PHE A 317 0.34 8.83 13.08
C PHE A 317 1.62 9.67 12.85
N ARG A 318 2.78 9.01 12.70
CA ARG A 318 4.04 9.68 12.42
C ARG A 318 4.04 10.34 11.04
N LEU A 319 3.48 9.67 10.05
CA LEU A 319 3.31 10.21 8.71
C LEU A 319 2.48 11.50 8.73
N ARG A 320 1.31 11.51 9.42
CA ARG A 320 0.51 12.72 9.57
C ARG A 320 1.32 13.88 10.17
N LYS A 321 2.09 13.61 11.24
CA LYS A 321 2.96 14.64 11.88
C LYS A 321 4.02 15.15 10.90
N TRP A 322 4.63 14.27 10.12
CA TRP A 322 5.62 14.67 9.12
C TRP A 322 5.01 15.50 8.00
N LEU A 323 3.86 15.09 7.46
CA LEU A 323 3.15 15.83 6.41
C LEU A 323 2.74 17.23 6.84
N LEU A 324 2.31 17.41 8.09
CA LEU A 324 1.99 18.73 8.66
C LEU A 324 3.22 19.63 8.82
N ARG A 325 4.39 19.04 9.06
CA ARG A 325 5.66 19.81 9.19
C ARG A 325 6.19 20.28 7.83
N ILE A 326 5.93 19.52 6.77
CA ILE A 326 6.38 19.84 5.41
C ILE A 326 5.29 20.57 4.58
N LYS A 327 4.05 20.70 5.10
CA LYS A 327 2.96 21.47 4.49
C LYS A 327 3.28 22.95 4.56
#